data_3088602965fa3920a2e11f09e1fa620f
#
_entry.id   3088602965fa3920a2e11f09e1fa620f
#
_cell.length_a   1.000
_cell.length_b   1.000
_cell.length_c   1.000
_cell.angle_alpha   90.00
_cell.angle_beta   90.00
_cell.angle_gamma   90.00
#
_symmetry.space_group_name_H-M   'P 1'
#
loop_
_entity.id
_entity.type
_entity.pdbx_description
1 polymer ?
#
loop_
_entity_poly.entity_id
_entity_poly.type
_entity_poly.pdbx_seq_one_letter_code
_entity_poly.pdbx_strand_id
1 'polypeptide(L)'
;VERLKELLEEAAIPYHITDERQPDRKIKVSFAGQLYPEQQRAADALLAHDIGVLSAATAFGKTAVGAYLIAARQINTLVLVDNAEILKNWQEDLQKFLTIEEEPPAYTTPTGRVKRRKSVIGKLQGGQNTLTGILDVAMIPSLGKSERLEELVQGYGMVLMDECHHAGADTDTAVLRSVTAKYVYGLTATPKRDDGQDRKIFLQLGPIRFRYTAKDRAKKQGIGHYVYPRFTRFVHLSEKPPAMAELNQLVIESEDRNAQILSDTITCVQNGRTPLVMTKYKEHARLLYQRLQGSADHVFLLQGGKSSKERAQVRDALLAVSETDTLIVVAIGKYIGEGFNLPRLDTLLLAMPISWQGNVEQYAGRLNRDYDGKQDVIIFDYIDAHVPTLERMYHKRLRAYRQIGFEICANLQAAQEEKTGTIFDAQTYTPVYERDLQAAQREILISSPALSRKKVTYFLELLRERQEAGVQIKILTLAPDAQDT
;
A
#
# COMPACT_ATOMS: atom_id res chain seq x y z
N VAL A 1 24.62 -18.46 2.14
CA VAL A 1 25.31 -19.74 2.40
C VAL A 1 25.01 -20.74 1.27
N GLU A 2 23.73 -20.97 0.87
CA GLU A 2 23.35 -21.92 -0.20
C GLU A 2 24.15 -21.65 -1.50
N ARG A 3 24.10 -20.42 -2.00
CA ARG A 3 24.83 -20.04 -3.22
C ARG A 3 26.36 -20.16 -3.09
N LEU A 4 26.91 -19.90 -1.90
CA LEU A 4 28.32 -20.08 -1.65
C LEU A 4 28.72 -21.57 -1.68
N LYS A 5 27.90 -22.44 -1.11
CA LYS A 5 28.10 -23.91 -1.19
C LYS A 5 28.13 -24.38 -2.64
N GLU A 6 27.10 -23.99 -3.43
CA GLU A 6 27.03 -24.32 -4.86
C GLU A 6 28.31 -23.89 -5.60
N LEU A 7 28.76 -22.65 -5.39
CA LEU A 7 30.01 -22.16 -6.04
C LEU A 7 31.26 -22.89 -5.60
N LEU A 8 31.36 -23.28 -4.32
CA LEU A 8 32.48 -24.04 -3.82
C LEU A 8 32.47 -25.49 -4.37
N GLU A 9 31.30 -26.09 -4.51
CA GLU A 9 31.09 -27.40 -5.12
C GLU A 9 31.40 -27.38 -6.62
N GLU A 10 30.88 -26.37 -7.35
CA GLU A 10 31.21 -26.15 -8.77
C GLU A 10 32.73 -25.98 -9.01
N ALA A 11 33.42 -25.31 -8.07
CA ALA A 11 34.86 -25.10 -8.13
C ALA A 11 35.68 -26.25 -7.55
N ALA A 12 35.05 -27.32 -7.07
CA ALA A 12 35.71 -28.46 -6.38
C ALA A 12 36.59 -28.02 -5.19
N ILE A 13 36.20 -26.96 -4.49
CA ILE A 13 36.91 -26.45 -3.30
C ILE A 13 36.34 -27.14 -2.05
N PRO A 14 37.13 -27.88 -1.29
CA PRO A 14 36.66 -28.48 -0.05
C PRO A 14 36.36 -27.39 0.98
N TYR A 15 35.23 -27.51 1.66
CA TYR A 15 34.83 -26.55 2.69
C TYR A 15 34.25 -27.27 3.91
N HIS A 16 34.32 -26.61 5.06
CA HIS A 16 33.64 -27.03 6.28
C HIS A 16 32.74 -25.88 6.75
N ILE A 17 31.51 -26.22 7.13
CA ILE A 17 30.55 -25.24 7.66
C ILE A 17 30.21 -25.64 9.10
N THR A 18 30.47 -24.71 10.03
CA THR A 18 30.02 -24.83 11.39
C THR A 18 28.77 -23.94 11.57
N ASP A 19 27.69 -24.55 12.04
CA ASP A 19 26.46 -23.83 12.32
C ASP A 19 26.47 -23.40 13.81
N GLU A 20 26.68 -22.10 14.05
CA GLU A 20 26.75 -21.50 15.39
C GLU A 20 25.40 -20.85 15.80
N ARG A 21 24.34 -21.04 15.00
CA ARG A 21 23.04 -20.51 15.33
C ARG A 21 22.48 -21.16 16.60
N GLN A 22 21.72 -20.36 17.38
CA GLN A 22 21.18 -20.80 18.68
C GLN A 22 20.35 -22.10 18.56
N PRO A 23 20.54 -23.04 19.49
CA PRO A 23 19.72 -24.25 19.54
C PRO A 23 18.27 -23.91 19.82
N ASP A 24 17.39 -24.67 19.18
CA ASP A 24 15.96 -24.50 19.26
C ASP A 24 15.41 -24.82 20.65
N ARG A 25 14.76 -23.86 21.32
CA ARG A 25 13.92 -24.17 22.47
C ARG A 25 12.55 -24.60 21.97
N LYS A 26 12.22 -25.86 22.12
CA LYS A 26 10.90 -26.39 21.79
C LYS A 26 9.83 -25.80 22.69
N ILE A 27 8.69 -25.47 22.09
CA ILE A 27 7.48 -25.04 22.79
C ILE A 27 6.29 -25.87 22.34
N LYS A 28 5.34 -26.08 23.21
CA LYS A 28 4.10 -26.81 22.92
C LYS A 28 3.06 -25.83 22.38
N VAL A 29 2.91 -25.82 21.08
CA VAL A 29 1.99 -24.92 20.38
C VAL A 29 1.41 -25.62 19.16
N SER A 30 0.12 -25.39 18.90
CA SER A 30 -0.58 -25.87 17.72
C SER A 30 -1.38 -24.74 17.05
N PHE A 31 -1.63 -24.87 15.76
CA PHE A 31 -2.40 -23.91 15.00
C PHE A 31 -3.90 -24.17 15.17
N ALA A 32 -4.63 -23.17 15.64
CA ALA A 32 -6.08 -23.21 15.80
C ALA A 32 -6.75 -22.56 14.58
N GLY A 33 -7.03 -23.35 13.54
CA GLY A 33 -7.67 -22.86 12.33
C GLY A 33 -7.26 -23.64 11.09
N GLN A 34 -7.60 -23.10 9.94
CA GLN A 34 -7.23 -23.65 8.64
C GLN A 34 -6.72 -22.52 7.73
N LEU A 35 -5.58 -22.76 7.09
CA LEU A 35 -5.06 -21.85 6.08
C LEU A 35 -5.81 -22.01 4.75
N TYR A 36 -6.01 -20.92 4.04
CA TYR A 36 -6.44 -20.98 2.64
C TYR A 36 -5.35 -21.63 1.78
N PRO A 37 -5.70 -22.22 0.62
CA PRO A 37 -4.72 -22.92 -0.23
C PRO A 37 -3.46 -22.15 -0.57
N GLU A 38 -3.59 -20.84 -0.85
CA GLU A 38 -2.44 -19.97 -1.14
C GLU A 38 -1.60 -19.69 0.09
N GLN A 39 -2.22 -19.55 1.25
CA GLN A 39 -1.52 -19.38 2.52
C GLN A 39 -0.75 -20.66 2.88
N GLN A 40 -1.33 -21.82 2.63
CA GLN A 40 -0.66 -23.10 2.83
C GLN A 40 0.56 -23.22 1.92
N ARG A 41 0.43 -22.93 0.62
CA ARG A 41 1.57 -22.90 -0.31
C ARG A 41 2.67 -21.94 0.12
N ALA A 42 2.29 -20.77 0.66
CA ALA A 42 3.24 -19.80 1.18
C ALA A 42 3.97 -20.33 2.42
N ALA A 43 3.24 -20.96 3.34
CA ALA A 43 3.81 -21.57 4.53
C ALA A 43 4.77 -22.74 4.16
N ASP A 44 4.38 -23.62 3.26
CA ASP A 44 5.19 -24.74 2.81
C ASP A 44 6.50 -24.25 2.16
N ALA A 45 6.42 -23.21 1.32
CA ALA A 45 7.59 -22.61 0.68
C ALA A 45 8.58 -22.00 1.69
N LEU A 46 8.09 -21.43 2.79
CA LEU A 46 8.94 -20.90 3.86
C LEU A 46 9.49 -22.04 4.74
N LEU A 47 8.67 -23.04 5.08
CA LEU A 47 9.09 -24.17 5.90
C LEU A 47 10.18 -25.04 5.26
N ALA A 48 10.28 -25.03 3.94
CA ALA A 48 11.37 -25.72 3.21
C ALA A 48 12.75 -25.08 3.44
N HIS A 49 12.82 -23.90 4.06
CA HIS A 49 14.04 -23.14 4.27
C HIS A 49 14.15 -22.59 5.70
N ASP A 50 15.38 -22.35 6.15
CA ASP A 50 15.63 -21.74 7.46
C ASP A 50 15.36 -20.22 7.43
N ILE A 51 15.61 -19.58 6.29
CA ILE A 51 15.45 -18.13 6.11
C ILE A 51 14.73 -17.82 4.81
N GLY A 52 13.96 -16.73 4.82
CA GLY A 52 13.28 -16.29 3.61
C GLY A 52 12.21 -15.23 3.85
N VAL A 53 11.74 -14.65 2.76
CA VAL A 53 10.73 -13.59 2.78
C VAL A 53 9.44 -14.06 2.10
N LEU A 54 8.31 -13.83 2.77
CA LEU A 54 6.97 -13.87 2.19
C LEU A 54 6.62 -12.47 1.66
N SER A 55 6.52 -12.35 0.35
CA SER A 55 5.99 -11.15 -0.30
C SER A 55 4.54 -11.39 -0.69
N ALA A 56 3.60 -10.88 0.10
CA ALA A 56 2.18 -11.08 -0.16
C ALA A 56 1.38 -9.80 0.01
N ALA A 57 0.47 -9.53 -0.94
CA ALA A 57 -0.38 -8.34 -0.96
C ALA A 57 -1.12 -8.14 0.37
N THR A 58 -1.50 -6.90 0.63
CA THR A 58 -2.33 -6.54 1.79
C THR A 58 -3.58 -7.43 1.83
N ALA A 59 -4.01 -7.80 3.03
CA ALA A 59 -5.14 -8.71 3.29
C ALA A 59 -4.95 -10.17 2.79
N PHE A 60 -3.73 -10.60 2.49
CA PHE A 60 -3.41 -12.00 2.25
C PHE A 60 -3.53 -12.87 3.53
N GLY A 61 -3.44 -12.27 4.70
CA GLY A 61 -3.37 -12.98 5.98
C GLY A 61 -1.96 -13.41 6.37
N LYS A 62 -0.97 -12.54 6.14
CA LYS A 62 0.44 -12.77 6.51
C LYS A 62 0.61 -13.18 7.96
N THR A 63 -0.16 -12.58 8.88
CA THR A 63 -0.13 -12.92 10.32
C THR A 63 -0.58 -14.35 10.59
N ALA A 64 -1.62 -14.83 9.88
CA ALA A 64 -2.06 -16.22 9.99
C ALA A 64 -1.00 -17.21 9.49
N VAL A 65 -0.30 -16.88 8.39
CA VAL A 65 0.85 -17.67 7.92
C VAL A 65 1.97 -17.64 8.94
N GLY A 66 2.31 -16.47 9.52
CA GLY A 66 3.30 -16.36 10.59
C GLY A 66 2.95 -17.22 11.82
N ALA A 67 1.71 -17.19 12.28
CA ALA A 67 1.22 -18.05 13.35
C ALA A 67 1.33 -19.55 13.00
N TYR A 68 1.00 -19.91 11.75
CA TYR A 68 1.16 -21.29 11.29
C TYR A 68 2.63 -21.73 11.27
N LEU A 69 3.57 -20.87 10.87
CA LEU A 69 5.00 -21.17 10.91
C LEU A 69 5.48 -21.43 12.35
N ILE A 70 4.99 -20.65 13.33
CA ILE A 70 5.27 -20.85 14.76
C ILE A 70 4.79 -22.24 15.20
N ALA A 71 3.55 -22.57 14.87
CA ALA A 71 2.96 -23.87 15.23
C ALA A 71 3.65 -25.05 14.54
N ALA A 72 4.04 -24.90 13.28
CA ALA A 72 4.72 -25.95 12.52
C ALA A 72 6.16 -26.19 12.98
N ARG A 73 6.90 -25.14 13.35
CA ARG A 73 8.27 -25.25 13.89
C ARG A 73 8.28 -25.68 15.35
N GLN A 74 7.27 -25.28 16.13
CA GLN A 74 7.19 -25.53 17.59
C GLN A 74 8.43 -25.01 18.33
N ILE A 75 8.88 -23.82 18.01
CA ILE A 75 10.11 -23.22 18.52
C ILE A 75 9.78 -21.86 19.11
N ASN A 76 10.44 -21.51 20.22
CA ASN A 76 10.26 -20.20 20.84
C ASN A 76 10.56 -19.07 19.85
N THR A 77 9.66 -18.10 19.80
CA THR A 77 9.63 -17.13 18.72
C THR A 77 9.57 -15.68 19.21
N LEU A 78 10.34 -14.82 18.55
CA LEU A 78 10.26 -13.37 18.67
C LEU A 78 9.68 -12.78 17.38
N VAL A 79 8.58 -12.04 17.51
CA VAL A 79 7.98 -11.27 16.41
C VAL A 79 8.43 -9.82 16.52
N LEU A 80 9.06 -9.29 15.47
CA LEU A 80 9.55 -7.93 15.37
C LEU A 80 8.56 -7.08 14.59
N VAL A 81 8.20 -5.92 15.14
CA VAL A 81 7.20 -5.00 14.57
C VAL A 81 7.63 -3.54 14.73
N ASP A 82 7.12 -2.66 13.88
CA ASP A 82 7.52 -1.24 13.87
C ASP A 82 6.76 -0.36 14.85
N ASN A 83 5.49 -0.67 15.12
CA ASN A 83 4.63 0.20 15.91
C ASN A 83 3.70 -0.55 16.89
N ALA A 84 3.11 0.23 17.80
CA ALA A 84 2.28 -0.29 18.87
C ALA A 84 0.95 -0.90 18.39
N GLU A 85 0.42 -0.44 17.26
CA GLU A 85 -0.83 -0.96 16.70
C GLU A 85 -0.63 -2.34 16.08
N ILE A 86 0.45 -2.52 15.34
CA ILE A 86 0.85 -3.83 14.79
C ILE A 86 1.16 -4.80 15.94
N LEU A 87 1.87 -4.34 16.99
CA LEU A 87 2.16 -5.15 18.16
C LEU A 87 0.88 -5.70 18.80
N LYS A 88 -0.11 -4.83 18.99
CA LYS A 88 -1.41 -5.21 19.56
C LYS A 88 -2.12 -6.22 18.68
N ASN A 89 -2.17 -5.98 17.37
CA ASN A 89 -2.81 -6.88 16.41
C ASN A 89 -2.13 -8.27 16.41
N TRP A 90 -0.80 -8.30 16.44
CA TRP A 90 -0.07 -9.58 16.56
C TRP A 90 -0.41 -10.33 17.84
N GLN A 91 -0.49 -9.64 18.98
CA GLN A 91 -0.88 -10.30 20.25
C GLN A 91 -2.29 -10.89 20.18
N GLU A 92 -3.25 -10.16 19.62
CA GLU A 92 -4.64 -10.61 19.43
C GLU A 92 -4.71 -11.79 18.45
N ASP A 93 -4.02 -11.70 17.30
CA ASP A 93 -3.98 -12.74 16.30
C ASP A 93 -3.27 -14.02 16.78
N LEU A 94 -2.17 -13.89 17.51
CA LEU A 94 -1.49 -15.06 18.12
C LEU A 94 -2.40 -15.79 19.12
N GLN A 95 -3.19 -15.05 19.93
CA GLN A 95 -4.18 -15.65 20.83
C GLN A 95 -5.31 -16.34 20.07
N LYS A 96 -5.70 -15.80 18.91
CA LYS A 96 -6.76 -16.35 18.08
C LYS A 96 -6.32 -17.59 17.30
N PHE A 97 -5.09 -17.59 16.75
CA PHE A 97 -4.61 -18.62 15.83
C PHE A 97 -3.79 -19.71 16.50
N LEU A 98 -3.38 -19.55 17.76
CA LEU A 98 -2.54 -20.52 18.44
C LEU A 98 -3.19 -21.04 19.72
N THR A 99 -3.11 -22.37 19.90
CA THR A 99 -3.32 -23.03 21.18
C THR A 99 -1.94 -23.30 21.78
N ILE A 100 -1.64 -22.68 22.92
CA ILE A 100 -0.31 -22.74 23.57
C ILE A 100 -0.43 -23.47 24.87
N GLU A 101 0.27 -24.61 24.98
CA GLU A 101 0.27 -25.48 26.16
C GLU A 101 1.50 -25.25 27.05
N GLU A 102 1.94 -23.99 27.14
CA GLU A 102 3.05 -23.57 28.00
C GLU A 102 2.55 -22.81 29.23
N GLU A 103 3.25 -22.95 30.33
CA GLU A 103 2.97 -22.17 31.54
C GLU A 103 3.68 -20.79 31.46
N PRO A 104 2.99 -19.71 31.89
CA PRO A 104 3.62 -18.41 32.00
C PRO A 104 4.85 -18.46 32.93
N PRO A 105 6.02 -17.98 32.50
CA PRO A 105 7.25 -18.12 33.28
C PRO A 105 7.24 -17.27 34.54
N ALA A 106 7.96 -17.73 35.55
CA ALA A 106 8.23 -16.98 36.77
C ALA A 106 9.30 -15.91 36.48
N TYR A 107 9.21 -14.75 37.12
CA TYR A 107 10.20 -13.69 37.10
C TYR A 107 10.40 -13.09 38.50
N THR A 108 11.59 -12.60 38.75
CA THR A 108 11.91 -11.88 39.98
C THR A 108 11.69 -10.40 39.82
N THR A 109 10.89 -9.80 40.69
CA THR A 109 10.67 -8.36 40.72
C THR A 109 11.94 -7.63 41.24
N PRO A 110 12.10 -6.32 41.00
CA PRO A 110 13.21 -5.53 41.56
C PRO A 110 13.29 -5.59 43.07
N THR A 111 12.18 -5.93 43.76
CA THR A 111 12.11 -6.10 45.21
C THR A 111 12.40 -7.54 45.68
N GLY A 112 12.93 -8.40 44.79
CA GLY A 112 13.29 -9.79 45.12
C GLY A 112 12.11 -10.79 45.18
N ARG A 113 10.87 -10.37 44.93
CA ARG A 113 9.70 -11.28 44.99
C ARG A 113 9.56 -12.04 43.67
N VAL A 114 9.38 -13.35 43.73
CA VAL A 114 9.05 -14.18 42.57
C VAL A 114 7.58 -14.05 42.27
N LYS A 115 7.28 -13.71 41.00
CA LYS A 115 5.91 -13.65 40.44
C LYS A 115 5.86 -14.43 39.14
N ARG A 116 4.68 -14.88 38.71
CA ARG A 116 4.47 -15.46 37.37
C ARG A 116 3.96 -14.39 36.41
N ARG A 117 4.37 -14.47 35.15
CA ARG A 117 3.78 -13.68 34.07
C ARG A 117 2.29 -13.99 33.92
N LYS A 118 1.50 -13.04 33.43
CA LYS A 118 0.05 -13.23 33.23
C LYS A 118 -0.28 -13.98 31.95
N SER A 119 0.66 -14.02 31.01
CA SER A 119 0.50 -14.62 29.68
C SER A 119 1.82 -15.27 29.26
N VAL A 120 1.74 -16.27 28.41
CA VAL A 120 2.89 -16.86 27.68
C VAL A 120 3.29 -16.00 26.47
N ILE A 121 2.38 -15.13 26.00
CA ILE A 121 2.67 -14.13 24.96
C ILE A 121 3.10 -12.84 25.66
N GLY A 122 4.40 -12.54 25.56
CA GLY A 122 4.97 -11.34 26.13
C GLY A 122 5.06 -10.19 25.13
N LYS A 123 5.50 -9.00 25.61
CA LYS A 123 5.75 -7.85 24.77
C LYS A 123 6.88 -6.97 25.26
N LEU A 124 7.51 -6.28 24.29
CA LEU A 124 8.42 -5.17 24.53
C LEU A 124 7.94 -3.93 23.78
N GLN A 125 7.51 -2.91 24.54
CA GLN A 125 6.98 -1.68 24.00
C GLN A 125 7.34 -0.50 24.89
N GLY A 126 8.18 0.41 24.43
CA GLY A 126 8.66 1.54 25.25
C GLY A 126 9.30 1.04 26.56
N GLY A 127 8.84 1.55 27.71
CA GLY A 127 9.31 1.12 29.02
C GLY A 127 8.69 -0.17 29.55
N GLN A 128 7.78 -0.80 28.81
CA GLN A 128 7.11 -2.04 29.23
C GLN A 128 7.83 -3.26 28.66
N ASN A 129 8.44 -4.06 29.53
CA ASN A 129 9.04 -5.33 29.19
C ASN A 129 8.34 -6.48 29.94
N THR A 130 7.59 -7.29 29.20
CA THR A 130 6.93 -8.49 29.72
C THR A 130 7.37 -9.74 28.96
N LEU A 131 8.52 -9.72 28.31
CA LEU A 131 9.05 -10.84 27.53
C LEU A 131 9.07 -12.11 28.37
N THR A 132 8.74 -13.22 27.72
CA THR A 132 8.60 -14.55 28.32
C THR A 132 9.70 -15.52 27.90
N GLY A 133 10.33 -15.24 26.74
CA GLY A 133 11.25 -16.16 26.07
C GLY A 133 10.56 -17.36 25.45
N ILE A 134 9.20 -17.34 25.36
CA ILE A 134 8.37 -18.38 24.74
C ILE A 134 7.83 -17.88 23.42
N LEU A 135 6.91 -16.93 23.49
CA LEU A 135 6.33 -16.28 22.32
C LEU A 135 6.17 -14.79 22.63
N ASP A 136 6.95 -13.97 21.95
CA ASP A 136 7.06 -12.57 22.29
C ASP A 136 6.92 -11.67 21.07
N VAL A 137 6.35 -10.47 21.28
CA VAL A 137 6.23 -9.43 20.26
C VAL A 137 6.97 -8.20 20.71
N ALA A 138 7.96 -7.74 19.94
CA ALA A 138 8.80 -6.60 20.31
C ALA A 138 8.80 -5.50 19.25
N MET A 139 8.67 -4.26 19.72
CA MET A 139 8.85 -3.09 18.84
C MET A 139 10.33 -2.86 18.55
N ILE A 140 10.69 -2.81 17.26
CA ILE A 140 12.05 -2.54 16.80
C ILE A 140 12.59 -1.22 17.38
N PRO A 141 11.84 -0.09 17.38
CA PRO A 141 12.32 1.14 18.01
C PRO A 141 12.57 1.04 19.52
N SER A 142 11.95 0.08 20.21
CA SER A 142 12.19 -0.16 21.64
C SER A 142 13.43 -1.01 21.87
N LEU A 143 13.69 -1.98 20.99
CA LEU A 143 14.91 -2.80 20.99
C LEU A 143 16.12 -1.96 20.64
N GLY A 144 16.08 -1.14 19.58
CA GLY A 144 17.20 -0.32 19.12
C GLY A 144 17.65 0.76 20.09
N LYS A 145 16.82 1.10 21.09
CA LYS A 145 17.18 2.02 22.18
C LYS A 145 17.73 1.30 23.41
N SER A 146 17.74 -0.01 23.42
CA SER A 146 18.15 -0.81 24.58
C SER A 146 19.64 -1.10 24.54
N GLU A 147 20.35 -0.78 25.62
CA GLU A 147 21.73 -1.20 25.82
C GLU A 147 21.90 -2.73 25.94
N ARG A 148 20.81 -3.44 26.18
CA ARG A 148 20.73 -4.90 26.29
C ARG A 148 20.12 -5.57 25.05
N LEU A 149 20.30 -4.96 23.87
CA LEU A 149 19.71 -5.46 22.62
C LEU A 149 20.02 -6.93 22.38
N GLU A 150 21.28 -7.32 22.47
CA GLU A 150 21.71 -8.70 22.21
C GLU A 150 21.04 -9.69 23.16
N GLU A 151 21.01 -9.39 24.46
CA GLU A 151 20.33 -10.26 25.45
C GLU A 151 18.83 -10.41 25.20
N LEU A 152 18.19 -9.38 24.64
CA LEU A 152 16.75 -9.39 24.38
C LEU A 152 16.37 -10.16 23.11
N VAL A 153 17.26 -10.24 22.13
CA VAL A 153 16.99 -10.90 20.84
C VAL A 153 17.65 -12.27 20.70
N GLN A 154 18.72 -12.52 21.45
CA GLN A 154 19.36 -13.84 21.54
C GLN A 154 18.51 -14.78 22.38
N GLY A 155 18.58 -16.09 22.13
CA GLY A 155 17.83 -17.09 22.86
C GLY A 155 16.46 -17.44 22.26
N TYR A 156 16.08 -16.83 21.15
CA TYR A 156 14.97 -17.30 20.34
C TYR A 156 15.47 -18.15 19.19
N GLY A 157 14.86 -19.30 18.96
CA GLY A 157 15.20 -20.16 17.82
C GLY A 157 14.54 -19.70 16.52
N MET A 158 13.48 -18.87 16.61
CA MET A 158 12.81 -18.30 15.46
C MET A 158 12.53 -16.80 15.63
N VAL A 159 12.74 -16.03 14.57
CA VAL A 159 12.39 -14.62 14.48
C VAL A 159 11.51 -14.38 13.26
N LEU A 160 10.39 -13.70 13.46
CA LEU A 160 9.51 -13.19 12.42
C LEU A 160 9.61 -11.68 12.38
N MET A 161 9.84 -11.06 11.23
CA MET A 161 9.80 -9.62 11.07
C MET A 161 8.63 -9.23 10.18
N ASP A 162 7.65 -8.55 10.75
CA ASP A 162 6.54 -7.99 9.97
C ASP A 162 6.95 -6.67 9.30
N GLU A 163 6.33 -6.38 8.16
CA GLU A 163 6.63 -5.24 7.27
C GLU A 163 8.15 -5.07 7.04
N CYS A 164 8.81 -6.18 6.75
CA CYS A 164 10.28 -6.27 6.65
C CYS A 164 10.90 -5.39 5.54
N HIS A 165 10.09 -4.70 4.74
CA HIS A 165 10.57 -3.70 3.80
C HIS A 165 11.24 -2.49 4.52
N HIS A 166 11.01 -2.30 5.81
CA HIS A 166 11.72 -1.33 6.63
C HIS A 166 13.13 -1.77 7.06
N ALA A 167 13.47 -3.07 6.93
CA ALA A 167 14.74 -3.67 7.40
C ALA A 167 16.04 -3.03 6.83
N GLY A 168 15.94 -2.06 5.96
CA GLY A 168 17.08 -1.25 5.47
C GLY A 168 17.45 -0.05 6.36
N ALA A 169 16.64 0.30 7.36
CA ALA A 169 16.97 1.36 8.30
C ALA A 169 18.10 0.91 9.25
N ASP A 170 18.88 1.86 9.76
CA ASP A 170 20.04 1.53 10.59
C ASP A 170 19.66 0.79 11.87
N THR A 171 18.55 1.19 12.51
CA THR A 171 18.03 0.52 13.71
C THR A 171 17.63 -0.91 13.44
N ASP A 172 16.90 -1.15 12.34
CA ASP A 172 16.41 -2.49 11.98
C ASP A 172 17.57 -3.41 11.59
N THR A 173 18.56 -2.84 10.88
CA THR A 173 19.79 -3.53 10.52
C THR A 173 20.57 -3.94 11.78
N ALA A 174 20.65 -3.07 12.79
CA ALA A 174 21.32 -3.39 14.06
C ALA A 174 20.61 -4.50 14.82
N VAL A 175 19.28 -4.44 14.92
CA VAL A 175 18.47 -5.48 15.58
C VAL A 175 18.65 -6.84 14.87
N LEU A 176 18.53 -6.88 13.55
CA LEU A 176 18.65 -8.14 12.78
C LEU A 176 20.06 -8.73 12.82
N ARG A 177 21.11 -7.91 12.92
CA ARG A 177 22.50 -8.39 13.08
C ARG A 177 22.76 -9.06 14.44
N SER A 178 22.00 -8.66 15.45
CA SER A 178 22.10 -9.26 16.79
C SER A 178 21.29 -10.57 16.93
N VAL A 179 20.47 -10.92 15.92
CA VAL A 179 19.67 -12.15 15.90
C VAL A 179 20.56 -13.35 15.59
N THR A 180 20.52 -14.35 16.46
CA THR A 180 21.24 -15.63 16.31
C THR A 180 20.31 -16.80 16.04
N ALA A 181 19.01 -16.53 15.85
CA ALA A 181 17.99 -17.52 15.56
C ALA A 181 18.29 -18.34 14.31
N LYS A 182 17.98 -19.65 14.36
CA LYS A 182 18.11 -20.53 13.22
C LYS A 182 17.09 -20.18 12.12
N TYR A 183 15.86 -19.88 12.51
CA TYR A 183 14.77 -19.58 11.59
C TYR A 183 14.48 -18.07 11.59
N VAL A 184 14.62 -17.43 10.41
CA VAL A 184 14.38 -15.99 10.29
C VAL A 184 13.52 -15.73 9.06
N TYR A 185 12.29 -15.27 9.28
CA TYR A 185 11.36 -15.01 8.18
C TYR A 185 10.89 -13.56 8.18
N GLY A 186 10.90 -12.96 7.00
CA GLY A 186 10.33 -11.63 6.75
C GLY A 186 8.94 -11.73 6.12
N LEU A 187 8.03 -10.88 6.55
CA LEU A 187 6.69 -10.73 5.97
C LEU A 187 6.56 -9.31 5.42
N THR A 188 6.11 -9.14 4.19
CA THR A 188 5.90 -7.81 3.61
C THR A 188 4.85 -7.82 2.50
N ALA A 189 4.16 -6.71 2.31
CA ALA A 189 3.32 -6.49 1.14
C ALA A 189 4.15 -5.97 -0.05
N THR A 190 5.14 -5.14 0.21
CA THR A 190 5.95 -4.41 -0.80
C THR A 190 7.43 -4.67 -0.58
N PRO A 191 8.04 -5.64 -1.27
CA PRO A 191 9.45 -5.97 -1.07
C PRO A 191 10.43 -4.94 -1.67
N LYS A 192 9.94 -3.98 -2.46
CA LYS A 192 10.76 -2.94 -3.09
C LYS A 192 10.74 -1.65 -2.26
N ARG A 193 11.89 -1.00 -2.17
CA ARG A 193 12.09 0.31 -1.54
C ARG A 193 12.41 1.36 -2.60
N ASP A 194 11.97 2.59 -2.36
CA ASP A 194 12.27 3.74 -3.24
C ASP A 194 13.76 4.12 -3.24
N ASP A 195 14.47 3.79 -2.18
CA ASP A 195 15.90 4.11 -2.00
C ASP A 195 16.85 3.04 -2.55
N GLY A 196 16.32 1.96 -3.16
CA GLY A 196 17.11 0.87 -3.75
C GLY A 196 17.86 -0.01 -2.73
N GLN A 197 17.57 0.12 -1.44
CA GLN A 197 18.21 -0.66 -0.38
C GLN A 197 17.58 -2.05 -0.18
N ASP A 198 16.76 -2.53 -1.10
CA ASP A 198 16.13 -3.86 -1.09
C ASP A 198 17.14 -4.98 -0.86
N ARG A 199 18.36 -4.82 -1.39
CA ARG A 199 19.43 -5.80 -1.23
C ARG A 199 19.80 -6.07 0.22
N LYS A 200 19.73 -5.05 1.10
CA LYS A 200 20.04 -5.21 2.53
C LYS A 200 19.04 -6.12 3.23
N ILE A 201 17.75 -6.04 2.84
CA ILE A 201 16.68 -6.90 3.36
C ILE A 201 17.00 -8.36 3.05
N PHE A 202 17.30 -8.65 1.80
CA PHE A 202 17.57 -10.01 1.35
C PHE A 202 18.89 -10.61 1.87
N LEU A 203 19.86 -9.76 2.22
CA LEU A 203 21.08 -10.21 2.88
C LEU A 203 20.83 -10.72 4.31
N GLN A 204 19.85 -10.15 5.01
CA GLN A 204 19.56 -10.48 6.41
C GLN A 204 18.45 -11.53 6.54
N LEU A 205 17.39 -11.42 5.74
CA LEU A 205 16.20 -12.26 5.85
C LEU A 205 16.16 -13.37 4.78
N GLY A 206 17.11 -13.40 3.84
CA GLY A 206 17.11 -14.34 2.73
C GLY A 206 16.23 -13.91 1.55
N PRO A 207 16.17 -14.72 0.49
CA PRO A 207 15.41 -14.39 -0.71
C PRO A 207 13.90 -14.52 -0.50
N ILE A 208 13.13 -13.96 -1.43
CA ILE A 208 11.68 -14.18 -1.49
C ILE A 208 11.44 -15.65 -1.84
N ARG A 209 10.82 -16.38 -0.90
CA ARG A 209 10.46 -17.81 -1.08
C ARG A 209 9.06 -17.99 -1.67
N PHE A 210 8.17 -17.04 -1.40
CA PHE A 210 6.84 -17.04 -1.99
C PHE A 210 6.38 -15.62 -2.31
N ARG A 211 5.75 -15.46 -3.47
CA ARG A 211 5.17 -14.17 -3.90
C ARG A 211 3.71 -14.35 -4.27
N TYR A 212 2.86 -13.49 -3.71
CA TYR A 212 1.44 -13.39 -4.04
C TYR A 212 1.08 -11.92 -4.23
N THR A 213 0.85 -11.53 -5.46
CA THR A 213 0.60 -10.13 -5.82
C THR A 213 -0.86 -9.74 -5.64
N ALA A 214 -1.13 -8.43 -5.59
CA ALA A 214 -2.51 -7.92 -5.63
C ALA A 214 -3.25 -8.35 -6.91
N LYS A 215 -2.52 -8.51 -8.02
CA LYS A 215 -3.05 -9.03 -9.29
C LYS A 215 -3.49 -10.49 -9.18
N ASP A 216 -2.72 -11.33 -8.48
CA ASP A 216 -3.09 -12.74 -8.25
C ASP A 216 -4.36 -12.83 -7.40
N ARG A 217 -4.48 -11.95 -6.41
CA ARG A 217 -5.67 -11.84 -5.57
C ARG A 217 -6.89 -11.39 -6.37
N ALA A 218 -6.78 -10.31 -7.14
CA ALA A 218 -7.84 -9.78 -7.98
C ALA A 218 -8.42 -10.84 -8.93
N LYS A 219 -7.52 -11.59 -9.59
CA LYS A 219 -7.92 -12.71 -10.46
C LYS A 219 -8.72 -13.77 -9.73
N LYS A 220 -8.37 -14.08 -8.48
CA LYS A 220 -9.03 -15.10 -7.69
C LYS A 220 -10.39 -14.65 -7.16
N GLN A 221 -10.51 -13.41 -6.73
CA GLN A 221 -11.75 -12.87 -6.19
C GLN A 221 -12.84 -12.68 -7.24
N GLY A 222 -12.47 -12.58 -8.53
CA GLY A 222 -13.42 -12.26 -9.61
C GLY A 222 -14.03 -10.86 -9.50
N ILE A 223 -13.47 -10.00 -8.63
CA ILE A 223 -13.91 -8.63 -8.40
C ILE A 223 -13.19 -7.71 -9.38
N GLY A 224 -13.93 -6.83 -10.06
CA GLY A 224 -13.38 -5.80 -10.94
C GLY A 224 -12.54 -4.78 -10.17
N HIS A 225 -11.40 -4.37 -10.72
CA HIS A 225 -10.52 -3.36 -10.13
C HIS A 225 -10.28 -2.25 -11.13
N TYR A 226 -10.84 -1.06 -10.88
CA TYR A 226 -10.89 0.03 -11.85
C TYR A 226 -10.27 1.31 -11.31
N VAL A 227 -9.55 2.03 -12.16
CA VAL A 227 -9.10 3.40 -11.90
C VAL A 227 -9.78 4.33 -12.88
N TYR A 228 -10.42 5.34 -12.35
CA TYR A 228 -11.02 6.42 -13.12
C TYR A 228 -10.17 7.69 -12.98
N PRO A 229 -9.37 8.04 -13.99
CA PRO A 229 -8.67 9.31 -14.04
C PRO A 229 -9.65 10.48 -14.07
N ARG A 230 -9.51 11.43 -13.16
CA ARG A 230 -10.36 12.62 -13.02
C ARG A 230 -9.52 13.86 -13.28
N PHE A 231 -9.51 14.34 -14.51
CA PHE A 231 -8.77 15.54 -14.87
C PHE A 231 -9.37 16.76 -14.21
N THR A 232 -8.53 17.53 -13.51
CA THR A 232 -8.93 18.75 -12.83
C THR A 232 -8.66 19.96 -13.72
N ARG A 233 -9.30 21.09 -13.38
CA ARG A 233 -9.02 22.39 -14.02
C ARG A 233 -7.93 23.17 -13.28
N PHE A 234 -7.22 22.53 -12.37
CA PHE A 234 -6.16 23.17 -11.61
C PHE A 234 -5.01 23.58 -12.52
N VAL A 235 -4.73 24.88 -12.59
CA VAL A 235 -3.64 25.48 -13.39
C VAL A 235 -2.80 26.34 -12.45
N HIS A 236 -1.50 26.27 -12.59
CA HIS A 236 -0.58 27.19 -11.93
C HIS A 236 0.32 27.81 -12.97
N LEU A 237 0.13 29.11 -13.17
CA LEU A 237 0.90 29.91 -14.12
C LEU A 237 2.02 30.62 -13.36
N SER A 238 3.23 30.08 -13.42
CA SER A 238 4.42 30.70 -12.87
C SER A 238 5.60 30.45 -13.80
N GLU A 239 6.46 31.46 -13.95
CA GLU A 239 7.71 31.35 -14.73
C GLU A 239 8.69 30.32 -14.10
N LYS A 240 8.61 30.11 -12.80
CA LYS A 240 9.43 29.13 -12.07
C LYS A 240 8.54 28.06 -11.44
N PRO A 241 8.93 26.79 -11.53
CA PRO A 241 8.19 25.74 -10.83
C PRO A 241 8.14 26.04 -9.33
N PRO A 242 6.94 26.03 -8.71
CA PRO A 242 6.82 26.29 -7.28
C PRO A 242 7.49 25.18 -6.46
N ALA A 243 7.90 25.51 -5.24
CA ALA A 243 8.36 24.49 -4.29
C ALA A 243 7.20 23.52 -4.01
N MET A 244 7.51 22.25 -3.73
CA MET A 244 6.50 21.21 -3.54
C MET A 244 5.53 21.52 -2.39
N ALA A 245 5.99 22.22 -1.35
CA ALA A 245 5.15 22.64 -0.23
C ALA A 245 4.11 23.70 -0.67
N GLU A 246 4.54 24.70 -1.44
CA GLU A 246 3.69 25.73 -2.01
C GLU A 246 2.67 25.12 -2.98
N LEU A 247 3.11 24.23 -3.87
CA LEU A 247 2.23 23.53 -4.80
C LEU A 247 1.17 22.72 -4.08
N ASN A 248 1.51 22.03 -3.00
CA ASN A 248 0.54 21.29 -2.19
C ASN A 248 -0.49 22.22 -1.56
N GLN A 249 -0.08 23.39 -1.08
CA GLN A 249 -0.99 24.39 -0.51
C GLN A 249 -2.00 24.91 -1.56
N LEU A 250 -1.51 25.24 -2.75
CA LEU A 250 -2.37 25.64 -3.87
C LEU A 250 -3.37 24.56 -4.29
N VAL A 251 -2.96 23.29 -4.27
CA VAL A 251 -3.86 22.15 -4.54
C VAL A 251 -4.94 22.02 -3.46
N ILE A 252 -4.61 22.24 -2.19
CA ILE A 252 -5.57 22.22 -1.06
C ILE A 252 -6.59 23.36 -1.20
N GLU A 253 -6.16 24.54 -1.61
CA GLU A 253 -6.99 25.74 -1.73
C GLU A 253 -7.81 25.80 -3.02
N SER A 254 -7.58 24.90 -3.98
CA SER A 254 -8.29 24.88 -5.25
C SER A 254 -9.76 24.51 -5.09
N GLU A 255 -10.65 25.50 -5.18
CA GLU A 255 -12.10 25.33 -5.01
C GLU A 255 -12.71 24.41 -6.06
N ASP A 256 -12.38 24.57 -7.35
CA ASP A 256 -12.89 23.74 -8.44
C ASP A 256 -12.51 22.27 -8.25
N ARG A 257 -11.26 22.04 -7.83
CA ARG A 257 -10.75 20.70 -7.56
C ARG A 257 -11.45 20.05 -6.37
N ASN A 258 -11.64 20.80 -5.30
CA ASN A 258 -12.37 20.34 -4.12
C ASN A 258 -13.83 20.08 -4.44
N ALA A 259 -14.50 20.95 -5.20
CA ALA A 259 -15.87 20.75 -5.65
C ALA A 259 -16.04 19.47 -6.46
N GLN A 260 -15.07 19.13 -7.34
CA GLN A 260 -15.06 17.89 -8.10
C GLN A 260 -14.94 16.67 -7.17
N ILE A 261 -14.03 16.70 -6.19
CA ILE A 261 -13.86 15.61 -5.20
C ILE A 261 -15.15 15.40 -4.40
N LEU A 262 -15.79 16.47 -3.93
CA LEU A 262 -17.03 16.41 -3.19
C LEU A 262 -18.17 15.82 -4.03
N SER A 263 -18.34 16.31 -5.27
CA SER A 263 -19.34 15.80 -6.21
C SER A 263 -19.18 14.31 -6.47
N ASP A 264 -17.96 13.86 -6.75
CA ASP A 264 -17.66 12.44 -7.00
C ASP A 264 -17.94 11.60 -5.74
N THR A 265 -17.59 12.10 -4.54
CA THR A 265 -17.85 11.42 -3.27
C THR A 265 -19.36 11.23 -3.03
N ILE A 266 -20.14 12.28 -3.23
CA ILE A 266 -21.61 12.26 -3.06
C ILE A 266 -22.22 11.29 -4.08
N THR A 267 -21.78 11.33 -5.33
CA THR A 267 -22.24 10.40 -6.37
C THR A 267 -21.94 8.95 -6.02
N CYS A 268 -20.78 8.66 -5.42
CA CYS A 268 -20.48 7.31 -4.94
C CYS A 268 -21.49 6.84 -3.88
N VAL A 269 -21.79 7.68 -2.90
CA VAL A 269 -22.79 7.36 -1.84
C VAL A 269 -24.17 7.12 -2.44
N GLN A 270 -24.60 7.99 -3.36
CA GLN A 270 -25.90 7.83 -4.05
C GLN A 270 -26.00 6.53 -4.85
N ASN A 271 -24.88 6.01 -5.32
CA ASN A 271 -24.79 4.72 -6.01
C ASN A 271 -24.54 3.54 -5.04
N GLY A 272 -24.79 3.71 -3.75
CA GLY A 272 -24.65 2.65 -2.75
C GLY A 272 -23.21 2.27 -2.38
N ARG A 273 -22.22 3.09 -2.73
CA ARG A 273 -20.81 2.83 -2.46
C ARG A 273 -20.36 3.40 -1.11
N THR A 274 -19.27 2.85 -0.59
CA THR A 274 -18.64 3.32 0.64
C THR A 274 -17.29 3.98 0.34
N PRO A 275 -17.27 5.31 0.11
CA PRO A 275 -16.06 6.01 -0.29
C PRO A 275 -15.11 6.30 0.86
N LEU A 276 -13.81 6.14 0.58
CA LEU A 276 -12.69 6.61 1.36
C LEU A 276 -12.03 7.80 0.64
N VAL A 277 -12.19 8.99 1.18
CA VAL A 277 -11.55 10.21 0.67
C VAL A 277 -10.21 10.38 1.39
N MET A 278 -9.12 10.27 0.64
CA MET A 278 -7.79 10.25 1.21
C MET A 278 -6.95 11.45 0.82
N THR A 279 -6.39 12.11 1.81
CA THR A 279 -5.47 13.23 1.66
C THR A 279 -4.20 13.04 2.49
N LYS A 280 -3.22 13.92 2.30
CA LYS A 280 -1.96 13.94 3.05
C LYS A 280 -1.98 14.97 4.21
N TYR A 281 -2.81 16.01 4.12
CA TYR A 281 -2.78 17.18 5.00
C TYR A 281 -4.01 17.27 5.89
N LYS A 282 -3.81 17.61 7.17
CA LYS A 282 -4.87 17.73 8.17
C LYS A 282 -5.90 18.81 7.81
N GLU A 283 -5.44 19.91 7.28
CA GLU A 283 -6.29 21.05 6.89
C GLU A 283 -7.23 20.63 5.75
N HIS A 284 -6.68 19.99 4.73
CA HIS A 284 -7.47 19.46 3.62
C HIS A 284 -8.47 18.39 4.07
N ALA A 285 -8.06 17.48 4.96
CA ALA A 285 -8.96 16.48 5.51
C ALA A 285 -10.14 17.12 6.28
N ARG A 286 -9.87 18.15 7.07
CA ARG A 286 -10.92 18.88 7.80
C ARG A 286 -11.86 19.64 6.87
N LEU A 287 -11.32 20.31 5.85
CA LEU A 287 -12.11 21.03 4.84
C LEU A 287 -13.07 20.06 4.13
N LEU A 288 -12.59 18.96 3.60
CA LEU A 288 -13.41 17.97 2.91
C LEU A 288 -14.43 17.33 3.87
N TYR A 289 -14.01 16.98 5.09
CA TYR A 289 -14.91 16.45 6.11
C TYR A 289 -16.06 17.40 6.44
N GLN A 290 -15.77 18.69 6.65
CA GLN A 290 -16.80 19.69 6.95
C GLN A 290 -17.80 19.87 5.81
N ARG A 291 -17.31 19.87 4.56
CA ARG A 291 -18.16 20.02 3.37
C ARG A 291 -18.98 18.77 3.03
N LEU A 292 -18.57 17.59 3.51
CA LEU A 292 -19.30 16.33 3.32
C LEU A 292 -20.32 16.05 4.41
N GLN A 293 -20.41 16.88 5.47
CA GLN A 293 -21.44 16.71 6.50
C GLN A 293 -22.84 16.78 5.89
N GLY A 294 -23.69 15.82 6.27
CA GLY A 294 -25.05 15.70 5.74
C GLY A 294 -25.16 15.05 4.34
N SER A 295 -24.03 14.61 3.73
CA SER A 295 -24.03 13.90 2.45
C SER A 295 -24.16 12.37 2.59
N ALA A 296 -24.12 11.86 3.81
CA ALA A 296 -24.36 10.47 4.18
C ALA A 296 -24.87 10.40 5.62
N ASP A 297 -25.44 9.26 6.04
CA ASP A 297 -25.88 9.05 7.42
C ASP A 297 -24.71 9.20 8.40
N HIS A 298 -23.54 8.73 7.99
CA HIS A 298 -22.32 8.84 8.79
C HIS A 298 -21.15 9.37 7.97
N VAL A 299 -20.45 10.38 8.52
CA VAL A 299 -19.20 10.90 7.96
C VAL A 299 -18.15 10.89 9.05
N PHE A 300 -17.05 10.16 8.85
CA PHE A 300 -15.96 10.04 9.81
C PHE A 300 -14.68 10.71 9.33
N LEU A 301 -13.94 11.32 10.28
CA LEU A 301 -12.63 11.90 10.04
C LEU A 301 -11.55 11.15 10.82
N LEU A 302 -10.64 10.51 10.09
CA LEU A 302 -9.48 9.81 10.64
C LEU A 302 -8.22 10.67 10.48
N GLN A 303 -7.84 11.36 11.56
CA GLN A 303 -6.67 12.24 11.61
C GLN A 303 -5.87 12.07 12.90
N GLY A 304 -4.58 12.45 12.88
CA GLY A 304 -3.74 12.47 14.08
C GLY A 304 -4.01 13.63 15.02
N GLY A 305 -3.40 13.54 16.21
CA GLY A 305 -3.52 14.55 17.27
C GLY A 305 -4.54 14.20 18.33
N LYS A 306 -5.24 13.05 18.20
CA LYS A 306 -6.13 12.50 19.23
C LYS A 306 -5.37 11.50 20.10
N SER A 307 -5.82 11.38 21.36
CA SER A 307 -5.31 10.35 22.26
C SER A 307 -5.56 8.93 21.74
N SER A 308 -4.83 7.95 22.25
CA SER A 308 -5.05 6.53 21.90
C SER A 308 -6.50 6.09 22.17
N LYS A 309 -7.10 6.61 23.27
CA LYS A 309 -8.49 6.33 23.66
C LYS A 309 -9.49 6.92 22.65
N GLU A 310 -9.32 8.15 22.22
CA GLU A 310 -10.20 8.78 21.24
C GLU A 310 -10.11 8.11 19.86
N ARG A 311 -8.92 7.67 19.46
CA ARG A 311 -8.76 6.89 18.22
C ARG A 311 -9.49 5.57 18.27
N ALA A 312 -9.43 4.86 19.41
CA ALA A 312 -10.18 3.63 19.62
C ALA A 312 -11.69 3.89 19.55
N GLN A 313 -12.19 4.93 20.21
CA GLN A 313 -13.61 5.29 20.15
C GLN A 313 -14.10 5.58 18.73
N VAL A 314 -13.35 6.35 17.94
CA VAL A 314 -13.70 6.61 16.54
C VAL A 314 -13.71 5.33 15.71
N ARG A 315 -12.75 4.44 15.93
CA ARG A 315 -12.69 3.15 15.25
C ARG A 315 -13.88 2.26 15.64
N ASP A 316 -14.20 2.17 16.93
CA ASP A 316 -15.29 1.34 17.42
C ASP A 316 -16.65 1.87 16.93
N ALA A 317 -16.82 3.20 16.89
CA ALA A 317 -18.01 3.85 16.32
C ALA A 317 -18.12 3.57 14.81
N LEU A 318 -17.01 3.61 14.06
CA LEU A 318 -16.97 3.32 12.63
C LEU A 318 -17.35 1.86 12.33
N LEU A 319 -16.89 0.91 13.17
CA LEU A 319 -17.21 -0.51 13.02
C LEU A 319 -18.65 -0.85 13.45
N ALA A 320 -19.27 0.00 14.28
CA ALA A 320 -20.65 -0.16 14.74
C ALA A 320 -21.70 0.40 13.75
N VAL A 321 -21.27 1.06 12.66
CA VAL A 321 -22.19 1.57 11.64
C VAL A 321 -22.93 0.43 10.97
N SER A 322 -24.28 0.53 10.89
CA SER A 322 -25.11 -0.47 10.23
C SER A 322 -24.71 -0.66 8.75
N GLU A 323 -24.86 -1.86 8.23
CA GLU A 323 -24.62 -2.13 6.80
C GLU A 323 -25.60 -1.39 5.88
N THR A 324 -26.77 -1.06 6.38
CA THR A 324 -27.83 -0.31 5.67
C THR A 324 -27.55 1.18 5.60
N ASP A 325 -26.72 1.71 6.52
CA ASP A 325 -26.44 3.13 6.59
C ASP A 325 -25.36 3.53 5.60
N THR A 326 -25.52 4.70 5.00
CA THR A 326 -24.52 5.29 4.12
C THR A 326 -23.34 5.84 4.92
N LEU A 327 -22.12 5.64 4.41
CA LEU A 327 -20.91 5.95 5.12
C LEU A 327 -19.86 6.61 4.21
N ILE A 328 -19.30 7.73 4.69
CA ILE A 328 -18.12 8.37 4.10
C ILE A 328 -17.00 8.37 5.13
N VAL A 329 -15.81 7.99 4.69
CA VAL A 329 -14.59 8.09 5.52
C VAL A 329 -13.63 9.08 4.88
N VAL A 330 -13.28 10.16 5.61
CA VAL A 330 -12.22 11.09 5.22
C VAL A 330 -10.99 10.80 6.07
N ALA A 331 -9.84 10.61 5.45
CA ALA A 331 -8.66 10.17 6.19
C ALA A 331 -7.34 10.77 5.69
N ILE A 332 -6.39 10.86 6.61
CA ILE A 332 -4.99 11.11 6.28
C ILE A 332 -4.31 9.76 6.08
N GLY A 333 -3.59 9.59 4.96
CA GLY A 333 -3.00 8.32 4.55
C GLY A 333 -2.24 7.57 5.64
N LYS A 334 -1.53 8.28 6.53
CA LYS A 334 -0.83 7.70 7.68
C LYS A 334 -1.74 6.91 8.64
N TYR A 335 -3.03 7.25 8.72
CA TYR A 335 -4.00 6.61 9.64
C TYR A 335 -4.84 5.52 8.97
N ILE A 336 -4.76 5.41 7.67
CA ILE A 336 -5.30 4.28 6.89
C ILE A 336 -4.21 3.21 6.66
N GLY A 337 -2.98 3.49 7.05
CA GLY A 337 -1.87 2.56 6.94
C GLY A 337 -2.09 1.26 7.70
N GLU A 338 -1.09 0.82 8.39
CA GLU A 338 -1.08 -0.44 9.13
C GLU A 338 -2.18 -0.47 10.21
N GLY A 339 -2.91 -1.58 10.30
CA GLY A 339 -3.91 -1.81 11.35
C GLY A 339 -5.36 -1.41 11.03
N PHE A 340 -5.62 -0.52 10.07
CA PHE A 340 -7.00 -0.14 9.72
C PHE A 340 -7.73 -1.24 8.97
N ASN A 341 -8.91 -1.65 9.45
CA ASN A 341 -9.74 -2.71 8.88
C ASN A 341 -11.20 -2.29 8.76
N LEU A 342 -11.65 -1.97 7.55
CA LEU A 342 -13.06 -1.72 7.23
C LEU A 342 -13.41 -2.40 5.89
N PRO A 343 -13.89 -3.65 5.89
CA PRO A 343 -14.08 -4.45 4.68
C PRO A 343 -15.07 -3.86 3.68
N ARG A 344 -16.10 -3.13 4.13
CA ARG A 344 -17.13 -2.53 3.26
C ARG A 344 -16.61 -1.42 2.33
N LEU A 345 -15.40 -0.87 2.55
CA LEU A 345 -14.83 0.11 1.65
C LEU A 345 -14.63 -0.47 0.25
N ASP A 346 -15.13 0.22 -0.76
CA ASP A 346 -15.08 -0.19 -2.16
C ASP A 346 -14.57 0.92 -3.11
N THR A 347 -14.51 2.15 -2.65
CA THR A 347 -14.10 3.29 -3.46
C THR A 347 -13.03 4.13 -2.75
N LEU A 348 -11.95 4.47 -3.44
CA LEU A 348 -10.88 5.35 -2.98
C LEU A 348 -10.84 6.62 -3.82
N LEU A 349 -10.94 7.78 -3.19
CA LEU A 349 -10.72 9.07 -3.83
C LEU A 349 -9.37 9.64 -3.37
N LEU A 350 -8.41 9.73 -4.28
CA LEU A 350 -7.06 10.26 -4.01
C LEU A 350 -7.08 11.79 -4.07
N ALA A 351 -7.56 12.42 -3.01
CA ALA A 351 -7.73 13.87 -2.95
C ALA A 351 -6.42 14.66 -3.00
N MET A 352 -5.27 14.06 -2.74
CA MET A 352 -3.94 14.66 -2.91
C MET A 352 -3.04 13.80 -3.80
N PRO A 353 -2.23 14.43 -4.67
CA PRO A 353 -1.26 13.73 -5.48
C PRO A 353 -0.23 12.97 -4.63
N ILE A 354 -0.05 11.70 -4.90
CA ILE A 354 1.01 10.86 -4.34
C ILE A 354 1.88 10.32 -5.47
N SER A 355 3.17 10.11 -5.23
CA SER A 355 4.10 9.62 -6.25
C SER A 355 4.64 8.23 -5.97
N TRP A 356 4.54 7.75 -4.74
CA TRP A 356 5.16 6.49 -4.34
C TRP A 356 4.23 5.30 -4.58
N GLN A 357 4.75 4.30 -5.30
CA GLN A 357 4.04 3.08 -5.67
C GLN A 357 3.56 2.28 -4.44
N GLY A 358 4.39 2.15 -3.40
CA GLY A 358 4.04 1.42 -2.18
C GLY A 358 2.81 1.98 -1.46
N ASN A 359 2.63 3.31 -1.46
CA ASN A 359 1.42 3.93 -0.91
C ASN A 359 0.17 3.55 -1.70
N VAL A 360 0.26 3.51 -3.05
CA VAL A 360 -0.85 3.10 -3.91
C VAL A 360 -1.26 1.66 -3.62
N GLU A 361 -0.30 0.74 -3.54
CA GLU A 361 -0.56 -0.67 -3.21
C GLU A 361 -1.18 -0.82 -1.82
N GLN A 362 -0.66 -0.08 -0.84
CA GLN A 362 -1.16 -0.14 0.54
C GLN A 362 -2.60 0.37 0.65
N TYR A 363 -2.92 1.50 0.00
CA TYR A 363 -4.25 2.10 0.05
C TYR A 363 -5.26 1.29 -0.76
N ALA A 364 -4.92 0.88 -1.97
CA ALA A 364 -5.74 -0.02 -2.79
C ALA A 364 -5.99 -1.36 -2.07
N GLY A 365 -4.97 -1.87 -1.37
CA GLY A 365 -5.09 -3.10 -0.58
C GLY A 365 -6.10 -3.03 0.56
N ARG A 366 -6.46 -1.82 1.05
CA ARG A 366 -7.53 -1.66 2.05
C ARG A 366 -8.92 -1.88 1.47
N LEU A 367 -9.10 -1.59 0.19
CA LEU A 367 -10.34 -1.84 -0.53
C LEU A 367 -10.50 -3.31 -0.91
N ASN A 368 -9.40 -4.05 -1.06
CA ASN A 368 -9.39 -5.43 -1.53
C ASN A 368 -9.75 -6.46 -0.44
N ARG A 369 -10.45 -6.05 0.60
CA ARG A 369 -10.94 -6.97 1.63
C ARG A 369 -12.24 -7.61 1.20
N ASP A 370 -12.38 -8.89 1.56
CA ASP A 370 -13.59 -9.64 1.27
C ASP A 370 -14.77 -9.04 2.05
N TYR A 371 -15.84 -8.74 1.33
CA TYR A 371 -17.09 -8.25 1.89
C TYR A 371 -18.23 -8.71 0.99
N ASP A 372 -19.26 -9.28 1.58
CA ASP A 372 -20.41 -9.82 0.83
C ASP A 372 -21.10 -8.70 0.04
N GLY A 373 -21.34 -8.97 -1.23
CA GLY A 373 -21.97 -8.01 -2.14
C GLY A 373 -21.02 -7.03 -2.83
N LYS A 374 -19.72 -7.02 -2.50
CA LYS A 374 -18.75 -6.18 -3.22
C LYS A 374 -18.50 -6.71 -4.63
N GLN A 375 -18.90 -5.94 -5.64
CA GLN A 375 -18.79 -6.32 -7.05
C GLN A 375 -17.48 -5.83 -7.68
N ASP A 376 -17.02 -4.67 -7.27
CA ASP A 376 -15.80 -4.06 -7.77
C ASP A 376 -15.14 -3.12 -6.75
N VAL A 377 -13.93 -2.70 -7.07
CA VAL A 377 -13.14 -1.71 -6.34
C VAL A 377 -12.76 -0.58 -7.28
N ILE A 378 -13.05 0.64 -6.90
CA ILE A 378 -12.83 1.83 -7.72
C ILE A 378 -11.83 2.78 -7.06
N ILE A 379 -10.94 3.34 -7.87
CA ILE A 379 -10.06 4.44 -7.49
C ILE A 379 -10.36 5.65 -8.38
N PHE A 380 -10.73 6.77 -7.79
CA PHE A 380 -10.73 8.06 -8.44
C PHE A 380 -9.37 8.74 -8.24
N ASP A 381 -8.64 8.94 -9.32
CA ASP A 381 -7.35 9.61 -9.31
C ASP A 381 -7.45 11.00 -9.93
N TYR A 382 -7.33 12.05 -9.12
CA TYR A 382 -7.41 13.44 -9.58
C TYR A 382 -6.10 13.89 -10.17
N ILE A 383 -6.15 14.28 -11.47
CA ILE A 383 -5.00 14.56 -12.31
C ILE A 383 -4.93 16.03 -12.62
N ASP A 384 -3.90 16.66 -12.11
CA ASP A 384 -3.60 18.08 -12.32
C ASP A 384 -2.61 18.20 -13.52
N ALA A 385 -3.09 17.88 -14.73
CA ALA A 385 -2.26 17.70 -15.93
C ALA A 385 -1.58 19.00 -16.41
N HIS A 386 -2.12 20.16 -16.04
CA HIS A 386 -1.54 21.45 -16.40
C HIS A 386 -0.31 21.84 -15.56
N VAL A 387 0.05 21.01 -14.56
CA VAL A 387 1.23 21.21 -13.73
C VAL A 387 2.22 20.06 -13.94
N PRO A 388 3.35 20.28 -14.64
CA PRO A 388 4.25 19.19 -15.08
C PRO A 388 4.78 18.29 -13.97
N THR A 389 4.92 18.84 -12.75
CA THR A 389 5.35 18.06 -11.58
C THR A 389 4.27 17.09 -11.13
N LEU A 390 2.99 17.49 -11.09
CA LEU A 390 1.86 16.67 -10.71
C LEU A 390 1.52 15.64 -11.79
N GLU A 391 1.66 16.00 -13.04
CA GLU A 391 1.51 15.09 -14.19
C GLU A 391 2.54 13.95 -14.12
N ARG A 392 3.83 14.27 -13.85
CA ARG A 392 4.86 13.23 -13.64
C ARG A 392 4.53 12.29 -12.49
N MET A 393 3.92 12.80 -11.42
CA MET A 393 3.46 11.96 -10.31
C MET A 393 2.33 11.02 -10.76
N TYR A 394 1.41 11.48 -11.58
CA TYR A 394 0.36 10.64 -12.17
C TYR A 394 0.95 9.51 -13.03
N HIS A 395 1.90 9.79 -13.90
CA HIS A 395 2.56 8.75 -14.71
C HIS A 395 3.26 7.66 -13.87
N LYS A 396 3.75 8.00 -12.67
CA LYS A 396 4.27 7.02 -11.71
C LYS A 396 3.13 6.16 -11.15
N ARG A 397 1.99 6.75 -10.80
CA ARG A 397 0.80 6.02 -10.31
C ARG A 397 0.22 5.08 -11.36
N LEU A 398 0.17 5.50 -12.64
CA LEU A 398 -0.28 4.64 -13.74
C LEU A 398 0.47 3.31 -13.80
N ARG A 399 1.78 3.35 -13.61
CA ARG A 399 2.61 2.13 -13.56
C ARG A 399 2.25 1.26 -12.37
N ALA A 400 2.04 1.87 -11.20
CA ALA A 400 1.62 1.17 -10.01
C ALA A 400 0.26 0.48 -10.17
N TYR A 401 -0.74 1.17 -10.70
CA TYR A 401 -2.08 0.61 -10.95
C TYR A 401 -2.03 -0.63 -11.84
N ARG A 402 -1.29 -0.57 -12.96
CA ARG A 402 -1.11 -1.73 -13.86
C ARG A 402 -0.41 -2.91 -13.17
N GLN A 403 0.55 -2.63 -12.31
CA GLN A 403 1.28 -3.68 -11.58
C GLN A 403 0.41 -4.39 -10.54
N ILE A 404 -0.51 -3.67 -9.88
CA ILE A 404 -1.43 -4.24 -8.91
C ILE A 404 -2.72 -4.79 -9.55
N GLY A 405 -2.85 -4.72 -10.89
CA GLY A 405 -3.94 -5.35 -11.63
C GLY A 405 -5.18 -4.51 -11.78
N PHE A 406 -5.10 -3.19 -11.58
CA PHE A 406 -6.19 -2.28 -11.87
C PHE A 406 -6.26 -1.96 -13.37
N GLU A 407 -7.47 -1.95 -13.88
CA GLU A 407 -7.79 -1.48 -15.22
C GLU A 407 -8.02 0.03 -15.19
N ILE A 408 -7.43 0.74 -16.16
CA ILE A 408 -7.57 2.21 -16.25
C ILE A 408 -8.72 2.50 -17.20
N CYS A 409 -9.81 3.03 -16.66
CA CYS A 409 -11.01 3.35 -17.40
C CYS A 409 -11.03 4.83 -17.80
N ALA A 410 -11.45 5.12 -19.02
CA ALA A 410 -11.44 6.47 -19.53
C ALA A 410 -12.50 7.39 -18.88
N ASN A 411 -13.68 6.84 -18.48
CA ASN A 411 -14.74 7.61 -17.80
C ASN A 411 -15.74 6.69 -17.09
N LEU A 412 -16.28 7.12 -15.93
CA LEU A 412 -17.33 6.39 -15.20
C LEU A 412 -18.65 6.33 -15.99
N GLN A 413 -18.97 7.40 -16.71
CA GLN A 413 -20.16 7.48 -17.57
C GLN A 413 -20.03 6.64 -18.85
N ALA A 414 -18.81 6.44 -19.36
CA ALA A 414 -18.56 5.62 -20.53
C ALA A 414 -18.74 4.11 -20.27
N ALA A 415 -18.68 3.66 -19.02
CA ALA A 415 -19.02 2.27 -18.66
C ALA A 415 -20.53 2.01 -18.70
N GLN A 416 -21.36 3.06 -18.66
CA GLN A 416 -22.82 2.99 -18.79
C GLN A 416 -23.32 3.39 -20.18
N GLU A 417 -22.54 4.17 -20.93
CA GLU A 417 -22.81 4.56 -22.33
C GLU A 417 -21.60 4.16 -23.17
N GLU A 418 -21.76 3.25 -24.10
CA GLU A 418 -20.75 2.82 -25.08
C GLU A 418 -20.24 3.92 -26.01
N LYS A 419 -20.24 5.18 -25.59
CA LYS A 419 -19.89 6.32 -26.46
C LYS A 419 -18.95 7.33 -25.78
N THR A 420 -17.80 7.48 -26.40
CA THR A 420 -16.83 8.58 -26.28
C THR A 420 -16.11 8.74 -24.96
N GLY A 421 -15.03 7.98 -24.78
CA GLY A 421 -13.98 8.32 -23.81
C GLY A 421 -13.42 9.72 -24.12
N THR A 422 -13.31 10.58 -23.12
CA THR A 422 -12.71 11.93 -23.25
C THR A 422 -11.18 11.92 -23.14
N ILE A 423 -10.58 10.74 -22.89
CA ILE A 423 -9.14 10.60 -22.66
C ILE A 423 -8.63 9.42 -23.50
N PHE A 424 -7.64 9.70 -24.31
CA PHE A 424 -7.04 8.73 -25.22
C PHE A 424 -5.53 8.63 -24.95
N ASP A 425 -5.00 7.42 -24.93
CA ASP A 425 -3.57 7.16 -24.89
C ASP A 425 -2.94 7.21 -26.30
N ALA A 426 -1.63 7.01 -26.38
CA ALA A 426 -0.91 7.05 -27.65
C ALA A 426 -1.41 6.01 -28.68
N GLN A 427 -2.12 4.96 -28.26
CA GLN A 427 -2.64 3.90 -29.13
C GLN A 427 -4.09 4.18 -29.57
N THR A 428 -4.88 4.81 -28.72
CA THR A 428 -6.31 5.05 -28.95
C THR A 428 -6.63 6.46 -29.47
N TYR A 429 -5.67 7.39 -29.34
CA TYR A 429 -5.82 8.78 -29.74
C TYR A 429 -6.03 8.98 -31.26
N THR A 430 -5.24 8.33 -32.09
CA THR A 430 -5.25 8.60 -33.54
C THR A 430 -6.60 8.38 -34.21
N PRO A 431 -7.28 7.23 -34.02
CA PRO A 431 -8.59 7.00 -34.65
C PRO A 431 -9.68 7.98 -34.21
N VAL A 432 -9.64 8.39 -32.95
CA VAL A 432 -10.61 9.36 -32.42
C VAL A 432 -10.35 10.75 -32.96
N TYR A 433 -9.10 11.15 -33.00
CA TYR A 433 -8.69 12.44 -33.58
C TYR A 433 -9.04 12.54 -35.05
N GLU A 434 -8.83 11.48 -35.83
CA GLU A 434 -9.25 11.41 -37.25
C GLU A 434 -10.76 11.55 -37.39
N ARG A 435 -11.53 10.79 -36.63
CA ARG A 435 -13.00 10.87 -36.62
C ARG A 435 -13.50 12.27 -36.29
N ASP A 436 -12.93 12.92 -35.27
CA ASP A 436 -13.34 14.24 -34.83
C ASP A 436 -12.99 15.32 -35.86
N LEU A 437 -11.83 15.20 -36.53
CA LEU A 437 -11.48 16.04 -37.64
C LEU A 437 -12.44 15.85 -38.84
N GLN A 438 -12.79 14.60 -39.16
CA GLN A 438 -13.74 14.27 -40.24
C GLN A 438 -15.15 14.80 -39.96
N ALA A 439 -15.58 14.76 -38.69
CA ALA A 439 -16.90 15.21 -38.27
C ALA A 439 -17.03 16.74 -38.15
N ALA A 440 -15.93 17.48 -38.22
CA ALA A 440 -15.93 18.93 -38.09
C ALA A 440 -16.70 19.60 -39.21
N GLN A 441 -17.64 20.52 -38.90
CA GLN A 441 -18.50 21.20 -39.86
C GLN A 441 -18.26 22.70 -39.95
N ARG A 442 -17.66 23.34 -38.97
CA ARG A 442 -17.48 24.79 -38.89
C ARG A 442 -16.04 25.22 -38.72
N GLU A 443 -15.39 24.71 -37.70
CA GLU A 443 -14.04 25.14 -37.33
C GLU A 443 -13.26 23.97 -36.74
N ILE A 444 -11.95 23.92 -37.10
CA ILE A 444 -10.96 23.05 -36.44
C ILE A 444 -9.91 23.97 -35.83
N LEU A 445 -9.73 23.89 -34.51
CA LEU A 445 -8.69 24.60 -33.79
C LEU A 445 -7.67 23.61 -33.26
N ILE A 446 -6.44 23.65 -33.76
CA ILE A 446 -5.33 22.82 -33.31
C ILE A 446 -4.37 23.70 -32.52
N SER A 447 -4.17 23.38 -31.25
CA SER A 447 -3.14 24.02 -30.42
C SER A 447 -2.05 23.00 -30.10
N SER A 448 -0.84 23.24 -30.57
CA SER A 448 0.31 22.37 -30.36
C SER A 448 1.59 23.19 -30.25
N PRO A 449 2.40 23.05 -29.22
CA PRO A 449 3.65 23.78 -29.06
C PRO A 449 4.68 23.41 -30.14
N ALA A 450 4.61 22.19 -30.68
CA ALA A 450 5.48 21.73 -31.77
C ALA A 450 4.70 20.91 -32.78
N LEU A 451 5.02 21.14 -34.08
CA LEU A 451 4.44 20.40 -35.18
C LEU A 451 5.49 19.50 -35.83
N SER A 452 5.47 18.21 -35.53
CA SER A 452 6.38 17.27 -36.17
C SER A 452 5.99 17.04 -37.62
N ARG A 453 6.98 17.04 -38.53
CA ARG A 453 6.79 16.81 -39.97
C ARG A 453 5.97 15.54 -40.24
N LYS A 454 6.21 14.46 -39.49
CA LYS A 454 5.49 13.17 -39.61
C LYS A 454 4.00 13.32 -39.33
N LYS A 455 3.62 14.02 -38.25
CA LYS A 455 2.20 14.23 -37.89
C LYS A 455 1.51 15.19 -38.86
N VAL A 456 2.19 16.27 -39.26
CA VAL A 456 1.64 17.20 -40.26
C VAL A 456 1.35 16.48 -41.56
N THR A 457 2.30 15.70 -42.09
CA THR A 457 2.10 14.96 -43.36
C THR A 457 0.94 13.96 -43.23
N TYR A 458 0.79 13.30 -42.09
CA TYR A 458 -0.25 12.31 -41.87
C TYR A 458 -1.67 12.91 -41.88
N PHE A 459 -1.87 14.08 -41.28
CA PHE A 459 -3.18 14.73 -41.21
C PHE A 459 -3.45 15.73 -42.36
N LEU A 460 -2.46 16.02 -43.19
CA LEU A 460 -2.55 17.09 -44.17
C LEU A 460 -3.68 16.87 -45.19
N GLU A 461 -3.87 15.65 -45.68
CA GLU A 461 -4.93 15.30 -46.61
C GLU A 461 -6.30 15.54 -46.02
N LEU A 462 -6.52 15.03 -44.78
CA LEU A 462 -7.76 15.18 -44.04
C LEU A 462 -8.10 16.66 -43.77
N LEU A 463 -7.11 17.45 -43.39
CA LEU A 463 -7.31 18.89 -43.16
C LEU A 463 -7.64 19.63 -44.48
N ARG A 464 -7.03 19.24 -45.58
CA ARG A 464 -7.38 19.80 -46.93
C ARG A 464 -8.80 19.48 -47.32
N GLU A 465 -9.24 18.22 -47.19
CA GLU A 465 -10.62 17.82 -47.44
C GLU A 465 -11.63 18.65 -46.62
N ARG A 466 -11.33 18.91 -45.36
CA ARG A 466 -12.19 19.72 -44.50
C ARG A 466 -12.18 21.20 -44.91
N GLN A 467 -11.04 21.73 -45.29
CA GLN A 467 -10.92 23.09 -45.79
C GLN A 467 -11.71 23.27 -47.10
N GLU A 468 -11.63 22.32 -48.01
CA GLU A 468 -12.41 22.31 -49.28
C GLU A 468 -13.93 22.17 -48.99
N ALA A 469 -14.31 21.51 -47.93
CA ALA A 469 -15.69 21.44 -47.45
C ALA A 469 -16.16 22.71 -46.70
N GLY A 470 -15.33 23.76 -46.64
CA GLY A 470 -15.66 25.05 -46.03
C GLY A 470 -15.39 25.16 -44.54
N VAL A 471 -14.71 24.21 -43.95
CA VAL A 471 -14.35 24.24 -42.52
C VAL A 471 -13.15 25.17 -42.31
N GLN A 472 -13.27 26.10 -41.37
CA GLN A 472 -12.19 27.01 -41.00
C GLN A 472 -11.13 26.27 -40.16
N ILE A 473 -9.87 26.29 -40.63
CA ILE A 473 -8.77 25.63 -39.89
C ILE A 473 -7.85 26.69 -39.29
N LYS A 474 -7.66 26.61 -37.97
CA LYS A 474 -6.75 27.48 -37.22
C LYS A 474 -5.73 26.63 -36.48
N ILE A 475 -4.45 26.92 -36.67
CA ILE A 475 -3.35 26.21 -35.99
C ILE A 475 -2.58 27.22 -35.15
N LEU A 476 -2.54 27.02 -33.87
CA LEU A 476 -1.75 27.79 -32.90
C LEU A 476 -0.52 26.96 -32.51
N THR A 477 0.66 27.45 -32.79
CA THR A 477 1.93 26.79 -32.53
C THR A 477 3.00 27.81 -32.14
N LEU A 478 4.11 27.36 -31.57
CA LEU A 478 5.27 28.21 -31.32
C LEU A 478 5.87 28.71 -32.65
N ALA A 479 6.53 29.85 -32.60
CA ALA A 479 7.27 30.39 -33.77
C ALA A 479 8.32 29.37 -34.25
N PRO A 480 8.63 29.33 -35.57
CA PRO A 480 9.58 28.36 -36.13
C PRO A 480 10.92 28.32 -35.40
N ASP A 481 11.43 29.46 -34.98
CA ASP A 481 12.73 29.61 -34.30
C ASP A 481 12.74 28.99 -32.84
N ALA A 482 11.56 28.72 -32.32
CA ALA A 482 11.39 28.08 -31.00
C ALA A 482 11.13 26.57 -31.08
N GLN A 483 11.04 26.00 -32.29
CA GLN A 483 10.74 24.57 -32.51
C GLN A 483 11.99 23.69 -32.70
N ASP A 484 13.16 24.29 -32.86
CA ASP A 484 14.44 23.62 -33.19
C ASP A 484 15.28 23.32 -31.91
N THR A 485 14.70 23.40 -30.71
CA THR A 485 15.28 22.97 -29.45
C THR A 485 14.49 21.82 -28.85
#